data_bbb41e57b410909addd5682b7ab0b3dd
#
_entry.id   bbb41e57b410909addd5682b7ab0b3dd
#
_cell.length_a   1.000
_cell.length_b   1.000
_cell.length_c   1.000
_cell.angle_alpha   90.00
_cell.angle_beta   90.00
_cell.angle_gamma   90.00
#
_symmetry.space_group_name_H-M   'P 1'
#
loop_
_entity.id
_entity.type
_entity.pdbx_description
1 polymer ?
#
loop_
_entity_poly.entity_id
_entity_poly.type
_entity_poly.pdbx_seq_one_letter_code
_entity_poly.pdbx_strand_id
1 'polypeptide(L)'
;WLFNLLEKIMKIFSFYKIERIKNLKSLKIKIIKEIQKNNIKGLIILSKEGINATIAGNSKDISNIVKYIKLILNIKKFNVENITYSSFIPFLKAKVKIKNEVVPMDYNFSFKNKITKNYLSPKKWDNLLSQKNVKIVDARKPFEYEVGTFRGAINPNTYNFREFKTYLSNLDKKQKIGMFCTGGIRCEKASNYLHNNGFKNVYMLKGGIINYFNKTDPKKSNWKGECFVFDNRVTIKKNTKVGNYGICNACRLPISKKDKKSKYYKIGLSCPKCYDKLTTSQITRFTVRHKQLLNKKIPLIYKRK
;
A
#
# COMPACT_ATOMS: atom_id res chain seq x y z
N TRP A 1 1.32 -21.59 -27.92
CA TRP A 1 2.31 -21.17 -26.91
C TRP A 1 2.00 -19.77 -26.36
N LEU A 2 1.69 -18.78 -27.17
CA LEU A 2 1.33 -17.42 -26.74
C LEU A 2 0.03 -17.37 -25.90
N PHE A 3 -0.96 -18.19 -26.23
CA PHE A 3 -2.22 -18.28 -25.47
C PHE A 3 -2.00 -18.77 -24.03
N ASN A 4 -1.09 -19.73 -23.80
CA ASN A 4 -0.76 -20.24 -22.45
C ASN A 4 0.05 -19.25 -21.58
N LEU A 5 0.74 -18.26 -22.17
CA LEU A 5 1.44 -17.23 -21.41
C LEU A 5 0.50 -16.12 -20.88
N LEU A 6 -0.57 -15.82 -21.63
CA LEU A 6 -1.55 -14.79 -21.23
C LEU A 6 -2.42 -15.23 -20.04
N GLU A 7 -2.65 -16.53 -19.85
CA GLU A 7 -3.39 -17.05 -18.69
C GLU A 7 -2.64 -16.93 -17.34
N LYS A 8 -1.33 -16.67 -17.34
CA LYS A 8 -0.52 -16.54 -16.10
C LYS A 8 -0.39 -15.13 -15.55
N ILE A 9 -0.85 -14.10 -16.27
CA ILE A 9 -0.74 -12.71 -15.80
C ILE A 9 -1.89 -12.38 -14.86
N MET A 10 -1.56 -12.21 -13.59
CA MET A 10 -2.51 -11.80 -12.55
C MET A 10 -2.69 -10.29 -12.59
N LYS A 11 -3.94 -9.83 -12.76
CA LYS A 11 -4.33 -8.43 -12.58
C LYS A 11 -4.44 -8.13 -11.10
N ILE A 12 -3.79 -7.06 -10.65
CA ILE A 12 -3.88 -6.55 -9.29
C ILE A 12 -4.64 -5.24 -9.33
N PHE A 13 -5.73 -5.18 -8.57
CA PHE A 13 -6.60 -4.02 -8.50
C PHE A 13 -6.59 -3.46 -7.07
N SER A 14 -6.06 -2.25 -6.92
CA SER A 14 -6.02 -1.55 -5.63
C SER A 14 -6.98 -0.37 -5.68
N PHE A 15 -7.88 -0.30 -4.71
CA PHE A 15 -8.91 0.74 -4.70
C PHE A 15 -9.31 1.10 -3.28
N TYR A 16 -9.87 2.30 -3.13
CA TYR A 16 -10.59 2.68 -1.91
C TYR A 16 -11.77 3.61 -2.20
N LYS A 17 -12.72 3.60 -1.30
CA LYS A 17 -13.83 4.55 -1.24
C LYS A 17 -14.01 5.00 0.21
N ILE A 18 -13.99 6.30 0.42
CA ILE A 18 -14.40 6.92 1.68
C ILE A 18 -15.88 7.27 1.55
N GLU A 19 -16.69 6.50 2.26
CA GLU A 19 -18.16 6.61 2.27
C GLU A 19 -18.69 6.01 3.56
N ARG A 20 -19.79 6.53 4.12
CA ARG A 20 -20.42 5.89 5.28
C ARG A 20 -21.00 4.54 4.89
N ILE A 21 -20.48 3.49 5.49
CA ILE A 21 -20.93 2.12 5.25
C ILE A 21 -21.66 1.59 6.48
N LYS A 22 -22.88 1.09 6.25
CA LYS A 22 -23.69 0.38 7.24
C LYS A 22 -23.58 -1.14 7.04
N ASN A 23 -24.11 -1.91 7.98
CA ASN A 23 -24.25 -3.38 7.86
C ASN A 23 -22.96 -4.15 7.49
N LEU A 24 -21.84 -3.77 8.08
CA LEU A 24 -20.51 -4.31 7.77
C LEU A 24 -20.43 -5.85 7.85
N LYS A 25 -21.14 -6.48 8.80
CA LYS A 25 -21.15 -7.95 8.95
C LYS A 25 -21.79 -8.62 7.74
N SER A 26 -22.95 -8.14 7.29
CA SER A 26 -23.67 -8.66 6.11
C SER A 26 -22.83 -8.44 4.83
N LEU A 27 -22.27 -7.23 4.64
CA LEU A 27 -21.40 -6.92 3.51
C LEU A 27 -20.18 -7.84 3.46
N LYS A 28 -19.54 -8.10 4.61
CA LYS A 28 -18.41 -9.02 4.69
C LYS A 28 -18.78 -10.41 4.18
N ILE A 29 -19.92 -10.96 4.61
CA ILE A 29 -20.40 -12.30 4.19
C ILE A 29 -20.64 -12.31 2.67
N LYS A 30 -21.35 -11.33 2.14
CA LYS A 30 -21.62 -11.18 0.70
C LYS A 30 -20.32 -11.11 -0.13
N ILE A 31 -19.37 -10.30 0.31
CA ILE A 31 -18.08 -10.15 -0.39
C ILE A 31 -17.25 -11.44 -0.32
N ILE A 32 -17.24 -12.16 0.81
CA ILE A 32 -16.53 -13.45 0.93
C ILE A 32 -17.08 -14.47 -0.06
N LYS A 33 -18.42 -14.60 -0.15
CA LYS A 33 -19.07 -15.51 -1.11
C LYS A 33 -18.66 -15.18 -2.56
N GLU A 34 -18.67 -13.91 -2.92
CA GLU A 34 -18.33 -13.47 -4.27
C GLU A 34 -16.82 -13.63 -4.58
N ILE A 35 -15.94 -13.41 -3.60
CA ILE A 35 -14.50 -13.68 -3.72
C ILE A 35 -14.24 -15.17 -4.00
N GLN A 36 -14.93 -16.07 -3.32
CA GLN A 36 -14.78 -17.52 -3.52
C GLN A 36 -15.22 -17.94 -4.91
N LYS A 37 -16.38 -17.42 -5.37
CA LYS A 37 -16.91 -17.66 -6.72
C LYS A 37 -15.98 -17.22 -7.83
N ASN A 38 -15.30 -16.08 -7.66
CA ASN A 38 -14.43 -15.47 -8.67
C ASN A 38 -12.92 -15.74 -8.45
N ASN A 39 -12.54 -16.72 -7.62
CA ASN A 39 -11.14 -17.08 -7.32
C ASN A 39 -10.22 -15.88 -7.03
N ILE A 40 -10.73 -14.88 -6.35
CA ILE A 40 -10.01 -13.65 -5.99
C ILE A 40 -9.17 -13.89 -4.73
N LYS A 41 -7.95 -13.33 -4.71
CA LYS A 41 -7.07 -13.28 -3.54
C LYS A 41 -6.73 -11.84 -3.19
N GLY A 42 -6.31 -11.60 -1.94
CA GLY A 42 -5.94 -10.27 -1.49
C GLY A 42 -6.56 -9.88 -0.16
N LEU A 43 -6.57 -8.58 0.11
CA LEU A 43 -7.10 -8.02 1.35
C LEU A 43 -8.14 -6.95 1.04
N ILE A 44 -9.31 -7.09 1.64
CA ILE A 44 -10.36 -6.07 1.68
C ILE A 44 -10.59 -5.67 3.14
N ILE A 45 -10.52 -4.39 3.43
CA ILE A 45 -10.83 -3.79 4.72
C ILE A 45 -12.13 -3.02 4.59
N LEU A 46 -13.10 -3.35 5.45
CA LEU A 46 -14.36 -2.65 5.60
C LEU A 46 -14.37 -1.90 6.93
N SER A 47 -14.84 -0.67 6.94
CA SER A 47 -15.11 0.08 8.16
C SER A 47 -16.35 0.97 7.98
N LYS A 48 -16.83 1.58 9.06
CA LYS A 48 -17.92 2.56 8.99
C LYS A 48 -17.56 3.79 8.13
N GLU A 49 -16.28 4.05 7.91
CA GLU A 49 -15.78 5.19 7.12
C GLU A 49 -15.44 4.84 5.66
N GLY A 50 -15.56 3.56 5.25
CA GLY A 50 -15.31 3.18 3.87
C GLY A 50 -14.80 1.77 3.65
N ILE A 51 -14.28 1.56 2.43
CA ILE A 51 -13.62 0.34 1.97
C ILE A 51 -12.22 0.66 1.45
N ASN A 52 -11.25 -0.21 1.75
CA ASN A 52 -9.89 -0.17 1.21
C ASN A 52 -9.46 -1.58 0.84
N ALA A 53 -8.98 -1.77 -0.39
CA ALA A 53 -8.67 -3.10 -0.89
C ALA A 53 -7.48 -3.13 -1.85
N THR A 54 -6.78 -4.26 -1.82
CA THR A 54 -5.89 -4.71 -2.89
C THR A 54 -6.20 -6.18 -3.14
N ILE A 55 -6.70 -6.47 -4.33
CA ILE A 55 -7.13 -7.79 -4.76
C ILE A 55 -6.43 -8.20 -6.05
N ALA A 56 -6.32 -9.50 -6.28
CA ALA A 56 -5.69 -10.07 -7.46
C ALA A 56 -6.47 -11.28 -7.97
N GLY A 57 -6.53 -11.40 -9.29
CA GLY A 57 -7.19 -12.47 -10.02
C GLY A 57 -6.97 -12.30 -11.52
N ASN A 58 -7.62 -13.12 -12.34
CA ASN A 58 -7.68 -12.84 -13.77
C ASN A 58 -8.55 -11.59 -14.05
N SER A 59 -8.49 -11.06 -15.27
CA SER A 59 -9.17 -9.81 -15.61
C SER A 59 -10.68 -9.89 -15.51
N LYS A 60 -11.28 -11.04 -15.86
CA LYS A 60 -12.73 -11.29 -15.78
C LYS A 60 -13.20 -11.31 -14.33
N ASP A 61 -12.52 -12.08 -13.48
CA ASP A 61 -12.85 -12.22 -12.07
C ASP A 61 -12.73 -10.89 -11.32
N ILE A 62 -11.66 -10.11 -11.60
CA ILE A 62 -11.51 -8.75 -11.05
C ILE A 62 -12.67 -7.85 -11.50
N SER A 63 -13.08 -7.91 -12.76
CA SER A 63 -14.20 -7.09 -13.24
C SER A 63 -15.52 -7.47 -12.56
N ASN A 64 -15.78 -8.76 -12.38
CA ASN A 64 -16.98 -9.25 -11.71
C ASN A 64 -17.06 -8.79 -10.26
N ILE A 65 -16.00 -9.03 -9.46
CA ILE A 65 -15.99 -8.63 -8.04
C ILE A 65 -16.08 -7.11 -7.87
N VAL A 66 -15.44 -6.34 -8.74
CA VAL A 66 -15.49 -4.87 -8.72
C VAL A 66 -16.91 -4.36 -9.01
N LYS A 67 -17.58 -4.89 -10.04
CA LYS A 67 -18.99 -4.58 -10.34
C LYS A 67 -19.90 -4.93 -9.16
N TYR A 68 -19.73 -6.12 -8.58
CA TYR A 68 -20.49 -6.57 -7.44
C TYR A 68 -20.31 -5.67 -6.21
N ILE A 69 -19.06 -5.32 -5.87
CA ILE A 69 -18.78 -4.41 -4.74
C ILE A 69 -19.42 -3.04 -4.97
N LYS A 70 -19.34 -2.48 -6.18
CA LYS A 70 -20.00 -1.21 -6.52
C LYS A 70 -21.52 -1.30 -6.35
N LEU A 71 -22.12 -2.40 -6.77
CA LEU A 71 -23.55 -2.64 -6.65
C LEU A 71 -23.99 -2.70 -5.16
N ILE A 72 -23.37 -3.56 -4.36
CA ILE A 72 -23.79 -3.75 -2.95
C ILE A 72 -23.49 -2.55 -2.05
N LEU A 73 -22.54 -1.69 -2.44
CA LEU A 73 -22.24 -0.43 -1.75
C LEU A 73 -23.03 0.76 -2.33
N ASN A 74 -23.82 0.55 -3.38
CA ASN A 74 -24.54 1.59 -4.11
C ASN A 74 -23.64 2.78 -4.52
N ILE A 75 -22.48 2.49 -5.11
CA ILE A 75 -21.52 3.51 -5.54
C ILE A 75 -21.23 3.41 -7.03
N LYS A 76 -21.14 4.55 -7.71
CA LYS A 76 -20.79 4.62 -9.15
C LYS A 76 -19.30 4.39 -9.39
N LYS A 77 -18.43 4.96 -8.54
CA LYS A 77 -16.96 4.88 -8.67
C LYS A 77 -16.26 4.91 -7.31
N PHE A 78 -15.08 4.31 -7.25
CA PHE A 78 -14.17 4.48 -6.11
C PHE A 78 -13.48 5.85 -6.15
N ASN A 79 -12.89 6.27 -5.02
CA ASN A 79 -12.08 7.49 -4.98
C ASN A 79 -10.80 7.32 -5.80
N VAL A 80 -10.21 6.13 -5.72
CA VAL A 80 -9.02 5.73 -6.47
C VAL A 80 -9.17 4.30 -6.96
N GLU A 81 -8.71 4.06 -8.18
CA GLU A 81 -8.58 2.76 -8.82
C GLU A 81 -7.19 2.68 -9.47
N ASN A 82 -6.36 1.74 -9.01
CA ASN A 82 -5.04 1.48 -9.55
C ASN A 82 -4.94 0.04 -10.06
N ILE A 83 -4.39 -0.14 -11.26
CA ILE A 83 -4.16 -1.45 -11.87
C ILE A 83 -2.66 -1.65 -12.02
N THR A 84 -2.20 -2.84 -11.64
CA THR A 84 -0.85 -3.35 -11.90
C THR A 84 -0.94 -4.84 -12.22
N TYR A 85 0.17 -5.43 -12.64
CA TYR A 85 0.19 -6.83 -13.06
C TYR A 85 1.34 -7.59 -12.38
N SER A 86 1.20 -8.92 -12.33
CA SER A 86 2.23 -9.83 -11.83
C SER A 86 2.20 -11.12 -12.64
N SER A 87 3.38 -11.66 -12.95
CA SER A 87 3.55 -12.98 -13.57
C SER A 87 3.50 -14.14 -12.57
N PHE A 88 3.30 -13.85 -11.29
CA PHE A 88 3.15 -14.84 -10.22
C PHE A 88 2.06 -14.40 -9.23
N ILE A 89 1.63 -15.32 -8.37
CA ILE A 89 0.56 -15.11 -7.39
C ILE A 89 0.98 -14.07 -6.34
N PRO A 90 0.38 -12.86 -6.34
CA PRO A 90 0.76 -11.79 -5.41
C PRO A 90 0.21 -12.00 -3.99
N PHE A 91 -0.87 -12.76 -3.84
CA PHE A 91 -1.50 -13.08 -2.55
C PHE A 91 -1.83 -14.57 -2.45
N LEU A 92 -1.51 -15.19 -1.32
CA LEU A 92 -1.84 -16.61 -1.08
C LEU A 92 -3.31 -16.84 -0.73
N LYS A 93 -3.92 -15.89 -0.03
CA LYS A 93 -5.27 -16.03 0.56
C LYS A 93 -6.10 -14.79 0.31
N ALA A 94 -7.41 -14.97 0.24
CA ALA A 94 -8.37 -13.89 0.34
C ALA A 94 -8.67 -13.58 1.81
N LYS A 95 -8.77 -12.30 2.17
CA LYS A 95 -9.15 -11.84 3.51
C LYS A 95 -10.07 -10.64 3.43
N VAL A 96 -11.23 -10.74 4.06
CA VAL A 96 -12.13 -9.60 4.29
C VAL A 96 -12.17 -9.31 5.78
N LYS A 97 -11.73 -8.12 6.17
CA LYS A 97 -11.63 -7.70 7.58
C LYS A 97 -12.51 -6.50 7.85
N ILE A 98 -13.28 -6.55 8.94
CA ILE A 98 -13.90 -5.37 9.51
C ILE A 98 -12.90 -4.73 10.47
N LYS A 99 -12.71 -3.41 10.35
CA LYS A 99 -11.84 -2.59 11.19
C LYS A 99 -12.59 -1.32 11.61
N ASN A 100 -12.13 -0.67 12.68
CA ASN A 100 -12.69 0.61 13.10
C ASN A 100 -12.42 1.70 12.06
N GLU A 101 -11.26 1.64 11.43
CA GLU A 101 -10.80 2.59 10.43
C GLU A 101 -10.29 1.86 9.17
N VAL A 102 -10.49 2.45 7.98
CA VAL A 102 -9.92 1.91 6.73
C VAL A 102 -8.40 1.99 6.69
N VAL A 103 -7.84 2.99 7.39
CA VAL A 103 -6.42 3.14 7.71
C VAL A 103 -6.31 3.76 9.11
N PRO A 104 -5.56 3.13 10.05
CA PRO A 104 -5.56 3.54 11.44
C PRO A 104 -4.78 4.84 11.65
N MET A 105 -5.46 5.88 12.13
CA MET A 105 -4.87 7.19 12.44
C MET A 105 -5.36 7.73 13.81
N ASP A 106 -6.23 6.98 14.49
CA ASP A 106 -6.95 7.41 15.68
C ASP A 106 -7.65 8.76 15.47
N TYR A 107 -8.33 8.83 14.32
CA TYR A 107 -9.07 9.99 13.87
C TYR A 107 -10.33 9.56 13.11
N ASN A 108 -11.48 9.98 13.59
CA ASN A 108 -12.75 9.74 12.91
C ASN A 108 -12.88 10.63 11.68
N PHE A 109 -13.03 10.03 10.50
CA PHE A 109 -13.17 10.77 9.27
C PHE A 109 -14.41 11.68 9.32
N SER A 110 -14.22 13.00 9.11
CA SER A 110 -15.32 13.95 9.07
C SER A 110 -15.96 13.97 7.68
N PHE A 111 -17.26 13.71 7.64
CA PHE A 111 -18.09 13.81 6.42
C PHE A 111 -18.88 15.13 6.35
N LYS A 112 -18.76 15.99 7.38
CA LYS A 112 -19.58 17.22 7.49
C LYS A 112 -19.16 18.30 6.50
N ASN A 113 -17.87 18.39 6.20
CA ASN A 113 -17.35 19.46 5.35
C ASN A 113 -17.12 18.93 3.93
N LYS A 114 -17.66 19.62 2.92
CA LYS A 114 -17.18 19.50 1.53
C LYS A 114 -15.76 20.08 1.47
N ILE A 115 -14.79 19.29 1.88
CA ILE A 115 -13.39 19.67 1.78
C ILE A 115 -13.06 19.70 0.29
N THR A 116 -12.61 20.84 -0.20
CA THR A 116 -12.05 20.94 -1.55
C THR A 116 -10.76 20.12 -1.58
N LYS A 117 -10.86 18.92 -2.12
CA LYS A 117 -9.74 17.98 -2.16
C LYS A 117 -8.79 18.36 -3.29
N ASN A 118 -7.62 18.87 -2.94
CA ASN A 118 -6.60 19.26 -3.91
C ASN A 118 -5.81 18.02 -4.39
N TYR A 119 -6.47 17.20 -5.21
CA TYR A 119 -5.81 16.10 -5.90
C TYR A 119 -4.99 16.61 -7.08
N LEU A 120 -3.72 16.31 -7.10
CA LEU A 120 -2.83 16.63 -8.20
C LEU A 120 -2.63 15.41 -9.11
N SER A 121 -2.80 15.59 -10.42
CA SER A 121 -2.34 14.61 -11.40
C SER A 121 -0.81 14.46 -11.35
N PRO A 122 -0.22 13.39 -11.87
CA PRO A 122 1.23 13.23 -11.90
C PRO A 122 1.98 14.45 -12.46
N LYS A 123 1.52 15.03 -13.58
CA LYS A 123 2.12 16.23 -14.16
C LYS A 123 2.05 17.45 -13.22
N LYS A 124 0.89 17.69 -12.59
CA LYS A 124 0.75 18.79 -11.60
C LYS A 124 1.54 18.53 -10.33
N TRP A 125 1.74 17.24 -9.97
CA TRP A 125 2.57 16.84 -8.85
C TRP A 125 4.05 17.14 -9.12
N ASP A 126 4.55 16.82 -10.30
CA ASP A 126 5.93 17.17 -10.70
C ASP A 126 6.16 18.68 -10.67
N ASN A 127 5.18 19.48 -11.12
CA ASN A 127 5.22 20.94 -10.98
C ASN A 127 5.21 21.41 -9.51
N LEU A 128 4.54 20.69 -8.61
CA LEU A 128 4.57 20.99 -7.18
C LEU A 128 5.96 20.70 -6.59
N LEU A 129 6.59 19.58 -7.00
CA LEU A 129 7.93 19.20 -6.53
C LEU A 129 9.02 20.21 -6.89
N SER A 130 8.83 20.99 -7.96
CA SER A 130 9.80 22.01 -8.39
C SER A 130 9.68 23.35 -7.63
N GLN A 131 8.64 23.52 -6.80
CA GLN A 131 8.42 24.76 -6.04
C GLN A 131 9.28 24.81 -4.77
N LYS A 132 9.92 25.94 -4.50
CA LYS A 132 10.83 26.10 -3.34
C LYS A 132 10.10 26.09 -1.98
N ASN A 133 8.88 26.64 -1.91
CA ASN A 133 8.14 26.85 -0.65
C ASN A 133 7.10 25.77 -0.36
N VAL A 134 7.38 24.53 -0.72
CA VAL A 134 6.48 23.40 -0.51
C VAL A 134 7.14 22.33 0.34
N LYS A 135 6.46 21.91 1.38
CA LYS A 135 6.87 20.75 2.18
C LYS A 135 6.27 19.48 1.58
N ILE A 136 7.09 18.64 0.99
CA ILE A 136 6.67 17.34 0.43
C ILE A 136 6.83 16.26 1.49
N VAL A 137 5.73 15.62 1.88
CA VAL A 137 5.68 14.65 2.98
C VAL A 137 5.34 13.27 2.45
N ASP A 138 6.23 12.32 2.71
CA ASP A 138 5.99 10.90 2.49
C ASP A 138 5.25 10.31 3.70
N ALA A 139 3.94 10.07 3.56
CA ALA A 139 3.08 9.55 4.62
C ALA A 139 3.26 8.04 4.85
N ARG A 140 4.35 7.45 4.39
CA ARG A 140 4.67 6.04 4.54
C ARG A 140 5.63 5.83 5.72
N LYS A 141 5.79 4.55 6.09
CA LYS A 141 6.75 4.15 7.12
C LYS A 141 8.20 4.35 6.67
N PRO A 142 9.16 4.52 7.60
CA PRO A 142 10.57 4.72 7.27
C PRO A 142 11.14 3.68 6.31
N PHE A 143 10.84 2.40 6.49
CA PHE A 143 11.35 1.35 5.60
C PHE A 143 10.76 1.41 4.17
N GLU A 144 9.56 1.98 3.99
CA GLU A 144 8.97 2.21 2.67
C GLU A 144 9.68 3.39 1.98
N TYR A 145 10.02 4.43 2.75
CA TYR A 145 10.79 5.59 2.30
C TYR A 145 12.21 5.22 1.88
N GLU A 146 12.91 4.39 2.68
CA GLU A 146 14.25 3.90 2.37
C GLU A 146 14.33 3.11 1.06
N VAL A 147 13.29 2.36 0.71
CA VAL A 147 13.19 1.61 -0.55
C VAL A 147 13.09 2.55 -1.75
N GLY A 148 12.45 3.71 -1.57
CA GLY A 148 12.35 4.74 -2.58
C GLY A 148 11.32 5.80 -2.22
N THR A 149 11.57 7.03 -2.73
CA THR A 149 10.75 8.21 -2.44
C THR A 149 10.91 9.26 -3.55
N PHE A 150 10.10 10.32 -3.53
CA PHE A 150 10.33 11.50 -4.38
C PHE A 150 11.55 12.31 -3.90
N ARG A 151 12.26 12.93 -4.84
CA ARG A 151 13.37 13.84 -4.50
C ARG A 151 12.86 14.98 -3.62
N GLY A 152 13.59 15.30 -2.55
CA GLY A 152 13.24 16.36 -1.61
C GLY A 152 12.08 16.05 -0.66
N ALA A 153 11.49 14.86 -0.70
CA ALA A 153 10.46 14.47 0.23
C ALA A 153 11.01 14.18 1.62
N ILE A 154 10.24 14.58 2.64
CA ILE A 154 10.54 14.35 4.06
C ILE A 154 9.73 13.16 4.53
N ASN A 155 10.37 12.22 5.25
CA ASN A 155 9.68 11.19 6.00
C ASN A 155 9.59 11.59 7.48
N PRO A 156 8.41 11.64 8.08
CA PRO A 156 8.23 11.99 9.49
C PRO A 156 8.77 10.96 10.50
N ASN A 157 9.33 9.87 10.01
CA ASN A 157 9.89 8.78 10.83
C ASN A 157 8.87 8.09 11.75
N THR A 158 7.60 8.06 11.33
CA THR A 158 6.53 7.43 12.09
C THR A 158 6.46 5.92 11.78
N TYR A 159 6.58 5.07 12.79
CA TYR A 159 6.58 3.61 12.64
C TYR A 159 5.17 3.03 12.46
N ASN A 160 4.15 3.78 12.87
CA ASN A 160 2.76 3.48 12.56
C ASN A 160 2.01 4.77 12.15
N PHE A 161 0.91 4.62 11.44
CA PHE A 161 0.18 5.77 10.90
C PHE A 161 -0.63 6.54 11.96
N ARG A 162 -0.75 6.04 13.19
CA ARG A 162 -1.32 6.78 14.32
C ARG A 162 -0.41 7.91 14.77
N GLU A 163 0.90 7.66 14.83
CA GLU A 163 1.92 8.66 15.15
C GLU A 163 1.95 9.81 14.13
N PHE A 164 1.52 9.54 12.88
CA PHE A 164 1.48 10.56 11.84
C PHE A 164 0.57 11.74 12.18
N LYS A 165 -0.48 11.52 12.97
CA LYS A 165 -1.36 12.58 13.48
C LYS A 165 -0.59 13.61 14.32
N THR A 166 0.28 13.17 15.21
CA THR A 166 1.13 14.05 16.03
C THR A 166 2.08 14.87 15.17
N TYR A 167 2.70 14.25 14.15
CA TYR A 167 3.52 15.00 13.21
C TYR A 167 2.70 16.09 12.48
N LEU A 168 1.50 15.76 12.02
CA LEU A 168 0.64 16.71 11.30
C LEU A 168 0.20 17.90 12.16
N SER A 169 -0.05 17.68 13.48
CA SER A 169 -0.47 18.76 14.38
C SER A 169 0.62 19.80 14.64
N ASN A 170 1.89 19.43 14.42
CA ASN A 170 3.04 20.31 14.58
C ASN A 170 3.45 21.09 13.33
N LEU A 171 2.68 20.94 12.23
CA LEU A 171 2.93 21.68 10.99
C LEU A 171 2.38 23.09 11.07
N ASP A 172 3.06 24.03 10.40
CA ASP A 172 2.54 25.40 10.21
C ASP A 172 1.34 25.38 9.28
N LYS A 173 0.23 25.98 9.71
CA LYS A 173 -1.03 26.07 8.95
C LYS A 173 -0.91 26.89 7.67
N LYS A 174 0.05 27.81 7.59
CA LYS A 174 0.35 28.63 6.41
C LYS A 174 1.19 27.85 5.38
N GLN A 175 1.88 26.80 5.81
CA GLN A 175 2.74 25.99 4.96
C GLN A 175 1.98 25.31 3.84
N LYS A 176 2.51 25.39 2.63
CA LYS A 176 2.06 24.59 1.49
C LYS A 176 2.58 23.16 1.63
N ILE A 177 1.68 22.18 1.70
CA ILE A 177 1.99 20.79 1.99
C ILE A 177 1.56 19.90 0.84
N GLY A 178 2.49 19.13 0.28
CA GLY A 178 2.20 18.06 -0.66
C GLY A 178 2.38 16.70 0.04
N MET A 179 1.37 15.83 -0.01
CA MET A 179 1.45 14.51 0.60
C MET A 179 1.26 13.39 -0.41
N PHE A 180 1.99 12.30 -0.22
CA PHE A 180 1.82 11.09 -1.01
C PHE A 180 1.97 9.82 -0.17
N CYS A 181 1.39 8.73 -0.67
CA CYS A 181 1.64 7.38 -0.17
C CYS A 181 1.47 6.38 -1.34
N THR A 182 1.55 5.09 -1.08
CA THR A 182 1.51 4.05 -2.13
C THR A 182 0.26 4.13 -3.01
N GLY A 183 -0.94 4.18 -2.42
CA GLY A 183 -2.22 4.16 -3.14
C GLY A 183 -3.13 5.37 -2.89
N GLY A 184 -2.73 6.33 -2.02
CA GLY A 184 -3.48 7.55 -1.73
C GLY A 184 -4.32 7.54 -0.47
N ILE A 185 -4.72 6.39 0.08
CA ILE A 185 -5.66 6.29 1.21
C ILE A 185 -5.15 6.96 2.52
N ARG A 186 -3.85 6.85 2.83
CA ARG A 186 -3.26 7.52 4.01
C ARG A 186 -3.36 9.04 3.89
N CYS A 187 -3.04 9.56 2.70
CA CYS A 187 -3.13 10.99 2.42
C CYS A 187 -4.58 11.50 2.43
N GLU A 188 -5.53 10.69 1.99
CA GLU A 188 -6.97 11.00 2.07
C GLU A 188 -7.39 11.32 3.50
N LYS A 189 -7.01 10.46 4.44
CA LYS A 189 -7.34 10.63 5.84
C LYS A 189 -6.56 11.78 6.49
N ALA A 190 -5.27 11.89 6.20
CA ALA A 190 -4.41 12.97 6.68
C ALA A 190 -4.89 14.35 6.20
N SER A 191 -5.28 14.46 4.92
CA SER A 191 -5.83 15.70 4.37
C SER A 191 -7.14 16.11 5.04
N ASN A 192 -8.04 15.15 5.29
CA ASN A 192 -9.27 15.43 6.03
C ASN A 192 -8.99 15.97 7.44
N TYR A 193 -8.03 15.37 8.14
CA TYR A 193 -7.57 15.85 9.44
C TYR A 193 -7.01 17.28 9.37
N LEU A 194 -6.10 17.54 8.44
CA LEU A 194 -5.49 18.88 8.29
C LEU A 194 -6.52 19.94 7.97
N HIS A 195 -7.41 19.70 7.02
CA HIS A 195 -8.47 20.67 6.68
C HIS A 195 -9.40 20.98 7.85
N ASN A 196 -9.78 19.94 8.64
CA ASN A 196 -10.61 20.17 9.83
C ASN A 196 -9.86 20.92 10.94
N ASN A 197 -8.52 21.01 10.87
CA ASN A 197 -7.68 21.81 11.78
C ASN A 197 -7.24 23.16 11.16
N GLY A 198 -7.89 23.60 10.07
CA GLY A 198 -7.72 24.92 9.49
C GLY A 198 -6.59 25.08 8.47
N PHE A 199 -5.97 23.97 8.02
CA PHE A 199 -4.98 24.01 6.93
C PHE A 199 -5.67 24.18 5.58
N LYS A 200 -5.28 25.20 4.81
CA LYS A 200 -5.89 25.53 3.50
C LYS A 200 -5.07 24.99 2.31
N ASN A 201 -3.74 24.91 2.45
CA ASN A 201 -2.81 24.64 1.36
C ASN A 201 -2.32 23.18 1.39
N VAL A 202 -3.24 22.20 1.37
CA VAL A 202 -2.93 20.76 1.43
C VAL A 202 -3.20 20.10 0.08
N TYR A 203 -2.20 19.49 -0.50
CA TYR A 203 -2.23 18.84 -1.81
C TYR A 203 -1.90 17.37 -1.71
N MET A 204 -2.52 16.54 -2.54
CA MET A 204 -2.33 15.09 -2.54
C MET A 204 -2.03 14.58 -3.94
N LEU A 205 -1.07 13.66 -4.05
CA LEU A 205 -0.85 12.92 -5.30
C LEU A 205 -2.04 11.97 -5.55
N LYS A 206 -2.82 12.25 -6.61
CA LYS A 206 -4.00 11.47 -6.98
C LYS A 206 -3.63 10.01 -7.27
N GLY A 207 -4.23 9.08 -6.53
CA GLY A 207 -3.97 7.64 -6.68
C GLY A 207 -2.60 7.18 -6.18
N GLY A 208 -1.82 8.08 -5.55
CA GLY A 208 -0.52 7.77 -4.96
C GLY A 208 0.56 7.39 -5.97
N ILE A 209 1.62 6.77 -5.47
CA ILE A 209 2.82 6.38 -6.24
C ILE A 209 2.45 5.42 -7.37
N ILE A 210 1.52 4.48 -7.16
CA ILE A 210 1.14 3.50 -8.19
C ILE A 210 0.55 4.21 -9.41
N ASN A 211 -0.36 5.18 -9.18
CA ASN A 211 -0.92 5.96 -10.28
C ASN A 211 0.14 6.84 -10.97
N TYR A 212 1.08 7.38 -10.19
CA TYR A 212 2.22 8.15 -10.72
C TYR A 212 3.05 7.27 -11.67
N PHE A 213 3.39 6.04 -11.26
CA PHE A 213 4.13 5.09 -12.11
C PHE A 213 3.35 4.66 -13.36
N ASN A 214 2.03 4.53 -13.27
CA ASN A 214 1.19 4.17 -14.41
C ASN A 214 1.10 5.28 -15.47
N LYS A 215 1.32 6.55 -15.08
CA LYS A 215 1.05 7.72 -15.94
C LYS A 215 2.27 8.57 -16.25
N THR A 216 3.43 8.25 -15.69
CA THR A 216 4.67 9.01 -15.88
C THR A 216 5.69 8.15 -16.60
N ASP A 217 6.36 8.75 -17.60
CA ASP A 217 7.52 8.11 -18.23
C ASP A 217 8.58 7.81 -17.15
N PRO A 218 9.06 6.56 -17.03
CA PRO A 218 10.09 6.20 -16.05
C PRO A 218 11.36 7.03 -16.13
N LYS A 219 11.74 7.51 -17.33
CA LYS A 219 12.93 8.32 -17.56
C LYS A 219 12.77 9.76 -17.04
N LYS A 220 11.53 10.30 -17.08
CA LYS A 220 11.19 11.66 -16.64
C LYS A 220 10.71 11.72 -15.18
N SER A 221 10.70 10.61 -14.49
CA SER A 221 10.14 10.47 -13.14
C SER A 221 11.06 11.09 -12.07
N ASN A 222 10.50 11.93 -11.21
CA ASN A 222 11.15 12.48 -10.01
C ASN A 222 11.29 11.48 -8.86
N TRP A 223 10.84 10.24 -9.04
CA TRP A 223 10.98 9.18 -8.07
C TRP A 223 12.40 8.59 -8.03
N LYS A 224 12.91 8.31 -6.83
CA LYS A 224 14.16 7.56 -6.60
C LYS A 224 13.86 6.19 -6.02
N GLY A 225 14.54 5.14 -6.49
CA GLY A 225 14.40 3.80 -5.98
C GLY A 225 13.15 3.06 -6.48
N GLU A 226 12.65 2.12 -5.67
CA GLU A 226 11.49 1.28 -5.95
C GLU A 226 10.35 1.62 -4.97
N CYS A 227 9.10 1.24 -5.27
CA CYS A 227 7.97 1.44 -4.37
C CYS A 227 7.63 0.13 -3.65
N PHE A 228 7.65 0.15 -2.32
CA PHE A 228 7.18 -0.99 -1.52
C PHE A 228 5.66 -1.19 -1.69
N VAL A 229 5.26 -2.46 -1.89
CA VAL A 229 3.86 -2.88 -1.97
C VAL A 229 3.59 -4.01 -0.98
N PHE A 230 2.35 -4.09 -0.48
CA PHE A 230 1.97 -5.03 0.58
C PHE A 230 1.53 -6.40 0.05
N ASP A 231 2.19 -6.88 -1.00
CA ASP A 231 1.97 -8.20 -1.60
C ASP A 231 3.30 -8.93 -1.85
N ASN A 232 3.25 -10.12 -2.46
CA ASN A 232 4.45 -10.95 -2.65
C ASN A 232 5.47 -10.39 -3.63
N ARG A 233 5.15 -9.33 -4.39
CA ARG A 233 6.13 -8.62 -5.23
C ARG A 233 7.14 -7.86 -4.39
N VAL A 234 6.81 -7.53 -3.13
CA VAL A 234 7.59 -6.74 -2.17
C VAL A 234 7.77 -5.29 -2.63
N THR A 235 8.28 -5.09 -3.86
CA THR A 235 8.46 -3.78 -4.47
C THR A 235 8.07 -3.80 -5.94
N ILE A 236 7.77 -2.61 -6.47
CA ILE A 236 7.59 -2.36 -7.90
C ILE A 236 8.49 -1.22 -8.36
N LYS A 237 8.95 -1.31 -9.62
CA LYS A 237 9.74 -0.28 -10.31
C LYS A 237 8.83 0.81 -10.90
N LYS A 238 9.42 1.90 -11.39
CA LYS A 238 8.71 3.04 -12.02
C LYS A 238 7.78 2.66 -13.19
N ASN A 239 7.99 1.51 -13.81
CA ASN A 239 7.13 0.96 -14.87
C ASN A 239 6.14 -0.08 -14.35
N THR A 240 5.90 -0.12 -13.04
CA THR A 240 5.07 -1.07 -12.30
C THR A 240 5.47 -2.54 -12.39
N LYS A 241 6.58 -2.87 -13.07
CA LYS A 241 7.16 -4.22 -13.07
C LYS A 241 7.67 -4.57 -11.67
N VAL A 242 7.77 -5.86 -11.39
CA VAL A 242 8.29 -6.38 -10.11
C VAL A 242 9.69 -5.84 -9.85
N GLY A 243 9.94 -5.43 -8.61
CA GLY A 243 11.22 -4.88 -8.18
C GLY A 243 12.25 -5.93 -7.79
N ASN A 244 13.37 -5.46 -7.23
CA ASN A 244 14.53 -6.30 -6.91
C ASN A 244 14.64 -6.68 -5.42
N TYR A 245 13.78 -6.12 -4.57
CA TYR A 245 13.81 -6.40 -3.14
C TYR A 245 13.13 -7.73 -2.81
N GLY A 246 13.74 -8.46 -1.89
CA GLY A 246 13.07 -9.54 -1.17
C GLY A 246 12.51 -9.06 0.16
N ILE A 247 12.02 -10.00 0.98
CA ILE A 247 11.57 -9.73 2.34
C ILE A 247 12.34 -10.58 3.33
N CYS A 248 12.78 -9.99 4.42
CA CYS A 248 13.35 -10.74 5.54
C CYS A 248 12.26 -11.59 6.20
N ASN A 249 12.50 -12.91 6.35
CA ASN A 249 11.51 -13.78 6.97
C ASN A 249 11.42 -13.63 8.49
N ALA A 250 12.40 -12.99 9.13
CA ALA A 250 12.37 -12.63 10.54
C ALA A 250 11.59 -11.34 10.78
N CYS A 251 12.17 -10.19 10.47
CA CYS A 251 11.61 -8.88 10.77
C CYS A 251 10.57 -8.37 9.75
N ARG A 252 10.42 -9.03 8.61
CA ARG A 252 9.49 -8.66 7.53
C ARG A 252 9.81 -7.34 6.81
N LEU A 253 10.98 -6.79 7.01
CA LEU A 253 11.44 -5.62 6.29
C LEU A 253 11.95 -6.00 4.88
N PRO A 254 11.88 -5.08 3.91
CA PRO A 254 12.46 -5.29 2.59
C PRO A 254 13.98 -5.42 2.68
N ILE A 255 14.56 -6.31 1.89
CA ILE A 255 15.99 -6.57 1.80
C ILE A 255 16.45 -6.47 0.35
N SER A 256 17.48 -5.67 0.14
CA SER A 256 18.12 -5.46 -1.16
C SER A 256 19.05 -6.61 -1.53
N LYS A 257 19.58 -6.60 -2.77
CA LYS A 257 20.67 -7.51 -3.17
C LYS A 257 21.92 -7.29 -2.32
N LYS A 258 22.23 -6.04 -1.90
CA LYS A 258 23.35 -5.72 -1.02
C LYS A 258 23.16 -6.33 0.37
N ASP A 259 21.95 -6.21 0.95
CA ASP A 259 21.63 -6.81 2.25
C ASP A 259 21.83 -8.33 2.25
N LYS A 260 21.48 -9.00 1.15
CA LYS A 260 21.64 -10.45 0.99
C LYS A 260 23.10 -10.89 0.89
N LYS A 261 24.03 -10.00 0.52
CA LYS A 261 25.48 -10.26 0.49
C LYS A 261 26.16 -10.01 1.84
N SER A 262 25.46 -9.42 2.79
CA SER A 262 26.01 -9.11 4.12
C SER A 262 26.23 -10.36 4.96
N LYS A 263 27.32 -10.41 5.75
CA LYS A 263 27.59 -11.46 6.76
C LYS A 263 26.47 -11.63 7.79
N TYR A 264 25.65 -10.62 7.99
CA TYR A 264 24.50 -10.62 8.90
C TYR A 264 23.22 -11.21 8.27
N TYR A 265 23.23 -11.50 6.97
CA TYR A 265 22.11 -12.14 6.32
C TYR A 265 22.19 -13.66 6.46
N LYS A 266 21.24 -14.21 7.20
CA LYS A 266 21.02 -15.66 7.28
C LYS A 266 19.63 -15.98 6.77
N ILE A 267 19.55 -16.73 5.66
CA ILE A 267 18.28 -17.05 4.99
C ILE A 267 17.28 -17.66 5.99
N GLY A 268 16.08 -17.10 6.04
CA GLY A 268 15.04 -17.54 6.98
C GLY A 268 15.17 -17.00 8.41
N LEU A 269 16.33 -16.50 8.83
CA LEU A 269 16.66 -16.17 10.23
C LEU A 269 16.87 -14.68 10.48
N SER A 270 17.71 -14.00 9.69
CA SER A 270 18.09 -12.60 9.98
C SER A 270 18.44 -11.82 8.72
N CYS A 271 18.53 -10.52 8.87
CA CYS A 271 19.11 -9.58 7.89
C CYS A 271 19.87 -8.46 8.63
N PRO A 272 20.65 -7.61 7.92
CA PRO A 272 21.42 -6.52 8.56
C PRO A 272 20.61 -5.61 9.46
N LYS A 273 19.29 -5.53 9.25
CA LYS A 273 18.39 -4.66 10.05
C LYS A 273 17.88 -5.32 11.35
N CYS A 274 18.08 -6.63 11.54
CA CYS A 274 17.53 -7.33 12.70
C CYS A 274 18.44 -8.38 13.36
N TYR A 275 19.62 -8.62 12.83
CA TYR A 275 20.49 -9.70 13.32
C TYR A 275 20.86 -9.53 14.80
N ASP A 276 21.06 -8.31 15.26
CA ASP A 276 21.43 -7.90 16.60
C ASP A 276 20.23 -7.68 17.56
N LYS A 277 19.02 -7.76 17.04
CA LYS A 277 17.78 -7.48 17.78
C LYS A 277 16.93 -8.72 18.07
N LEU A 278 17.43 -9.90 17.68
CA LEU A 278 16.71 -11.15 17.84
C LEU A 278 17.02 -11.78 19.18
N THR A 279 15.98 -12.14 19.93
CA THR A 279 16.13 -12.96 21.14
C THR A 279 16.42 -14.42 20.80
N THR A 280 17.01 -15.17 21.73
CA THR A 280 17.26 -16.62 21.56
C THR A 280 15.98 -17.39 21.18
N SER A 281 14.87 -17.10 21.85
CA SER A 281 13.57 -17.70 21.55
C SER A 281 13.08 -17.38 20.11
N GLN A 282 13.32 -16.15 19.62
CA GLN A 282 13.01 -15.80 18.24
C GLN A 282 13.88 -16.55 17.24
N ILE A 283 15.17 -16.70 17.51
CA ILE A 283 16.12 -17.44 16.67
C ILE A 283 15.67 -18.90 16.56
N THR A 284 15.41 -19.57 17.69
CA THR A 284 14.93 -20.98 17.72
C THR A 284 13.64 -21.13 16.91
N ARG A 285 12.64 -20.28 17.15
CA ARG A 285 11.36 -20.31 16.43
C ARG A 285 11.53 -20.07 14.92
N PHE A 286 12.43 -19.17 14.53
CA PHE A 286 12.68 -18.89 13.10
C PHE A 286 13.43 -20.05 12.44
N THR A 287 14.35 -20.70 13.14
CA THR A 287 15.07 -21.91 12.68
C THR A 287 14.09 -23.05 12.41
N VAL A 288 13.23 -23.37 13.38
CA VAL A 288 12.21 -24.42 13.23
C VAL A 288 11.30 -24.10 12.03
N ARG A 289 10.80 -22.87 11.96
CA ARG A 289 9.98 -22.43 10.84
C ARG A 289 10.71 -22.55 9.50
N HIS A 290 11.98 -22.17 9.44
CA HIS A 290 12.78 -22.27 8.21
C HIS A 290 12.92 -23.72 7.76
N LYS A 291 13.27 -24.64 8.67
CA LYS A 291 13.34 -26.08 8.41
C LYS A 291 12.01 -26.64 7.87
N GLN A 292 10.87 -26.30 8.54
CA GLN A 292 9.53 -26.69 8.07
C GLN A 292 9.21 -26.19 6.66
N LEU A 293 9.74 -25.02 6.28
CA LEU A 293 9.54 -24.43 4.99
C LEU A 293 10.31 -25.15 3.89
N LEU A 294 11.54 -25.51 4.16
CA LEU A 294 12.37 -26.29 3.24
C LEU A 294 11.73 -27.67 3.00
N ASN A 295 11.32 -28.37 4.05
CA ASN A 295 10.69 -29.68 3.95
C ASN A 295 9.40 -29.68 3.12
N LYS A 296 8.63 -28.59 3.18
CA LYS A 296 7.38 -28.46 2.41
C LYS A 296 7.56 -27.92 1.00
N LYS A 297 8.78 -27.73 0.52
CA LYS A 297 9.11 -27.13 -0.80
C LYS A 297 8.35 -25.83 -1.11
N ILE A 298 7.93 -25.09 -0.08
CA ILE A 298 7.17 -23.84 -0.25
C ILE A 298 8.15 -22.65 -0.28
N PRO A 299 8.17 -21.85 -1.34
CA PRO A 299 9.04 -20.69 -1.44
C PRO A 299 8.89 -19.76 -0.24
N LEU A 300 10.00 -19.31 0.35
CA LEU A 300 10.03 -18.45 1.54
C LEU A 300 9.28 -17.13 1.36
N ILE A 301 9.22 -16.63 0.12
CA ILE A 301 8.52 -15.41 -0.25
C ILE A 301 6.99 -15.50 -0.01
N TYR A 302 6.41 -16.71 -0.05
CA TYR A 302 4.96 -16.93 0.03
C TYR A 302 4.39 -17.08 1.45
N LYS A 303 5.17 -16.79 2.50
CA LYS A 303 4.74 -17.06 3.88
C LYS A 303 4.55 -15.82 4.73
N ARG A 304 3.75 -14.89 4.23
CA ARG A 304 3.07 -13.92 5.12
C ARG A 304 1.87 -14.60 5.77
N LYS A 305 1.93 -14.84 7.09
CA LYS A 305 0.73 -15.11 7.88
C LYS A 305 -0.17 -13.89 7.94
#